data_d4b837490d077f9ddc5fd7adf21eb701
#
_entry.id   d4b837490d077f9ddc5fd7adf21eb701
#
_cell.length_a   1.000
_cell.length_b   1.000
_cell.length_c   1.000
_cell.angle_alpha   90.00
_cell.angle_beta   90.00
_cell.angle_gamma   90.00
#
_symmetry.space_group_name_H-M   'P 1'
#
loop_
_entity.id
_entity.type
_entity.pdbx_description
1 polymer ?
#
loop_
_entity_poly.entity_id
_entity_poly.type
_entity_poly.pdbx_seq_one_letter_code
_entity_poly.pdbx_strand_id
1 'polypeptide(L)'
;KSIAKTNEFIYFINNKVIKFFSDEKIVEKRVKKTKVKPKIFPSVERCGKNFYWYQLWNGRPLYSCVTPALFKKLLNWLDKKVWTNVNLDSTTIENLCKDFYYKKTMSRISLFKKENPNFKFPKIVNGKSIPPLEKLLDQIPWSRLFTGIPSFIHGDLQFQNILYSRKLDEFLLIDW
;
A
#
# COMPACT_ATOMS: atom_id res chain seq x y z
N LYS A 1 -13.14 -13.72 -8.15
CA LYS A 1 -11.90 -14.41 -8.61
C LYS A 1 -10.74 -13.48 -8.27
N SER A 2 -9.86 -13.88 -7.33
CA SER A 2 -8.61 -13.17 -7.11
C SER A 2 -7.71 -13.39 -8.34
N ILE A 3 -7.19 -12.31 -8.90
CA ILE A 3 -6.17 -12.41 -9.95
C ILE A 3 -4.91 -12.93 -9.25
N ALA A 4 -4.47 -14.12 -9.61
CA ALA A 4 -3.23 -14.69 -9.09
C ALA A 4 -2.07 -13.77 -9.53
N LYS A 5 -1.35 -13.21 -8.57
CA LYS A 5 -0.10 -12.48 -8.86
C LYS A 5 0.95 -13.54 -9.24
N THR A 6 1.45 -13.48 -10.45
CA THR A 6 2.46 -14.42 -10.96
C THR A 6 3.83 -14.26 -10.31
N ASN A 7 4.09 -13.14 -9.62
CA ASN A 7 5.41 -12.75 -9.13
C ASN A 7 5.50 -12.66 -7.60
N GLU A 8 4.43 -13.01 -6.87
CA GLU A 8 4.37 -12.96 -5.42
C GLU A 8 3.60 -14.17 -4.89
N PHE A 9 4.19 -14.90 -3.92
CA PHE A 9 3.54 -16.03 -3.26
C PHE A 9 3.65 -15.89 -1.75
N ILE A 10 2.62 -16.38 -1.05
CA ILE A 10 2.54 -16.36 0.41
C ILE A 10 2.28 -17.79 0.88
N TYR A 11 3.10 -18.25 1.83
CA TYR A 11 2.98 -19.55 2.46
C TYR A 11 2.79 -19.40 3.96
N PHE A 12 1.94 -20.24 4.53
CA PHE A 12 1.71 -20.35 5.97
C PHE A 12 2.21 -21.70 6.44
N ILE A 13 3.33 -21.74 7.16
CA ILE A 13 4.00 -22.96 7.58
C ILE A 13 4.49 -22.82 9.04
N ASN A 14 4.13 -23.74 9.91
CA ASN A 14 4.63 -23.80 11.29
C ASN A 14 4.56 -22.43 12.02
N ASN A 15 3.39 -21.81 11.99
CA ASN A 15 3.15 -20.50 12.61
C ASN A 15 4.02 -19.35 12.05
N LYS A 16 4.49 -19.52 10.81
CA LYS A 16 5.25 -18.49 10.06
C LYS A 16 4.51 -18.10 8.81
N VAL A 17 4.68 -16.85 8.42
CA VAL A 17 4.29 -16.32 7.12
C VAL A 17 5.56 -16.17 6.30
N ILE A 18 5.67 -16.91 5.21
CA ILE A 18 6.80 -16.85 4.29
C ILE A 18 6.34 -16.16 3.02
N LYS A 19 7.05 -15.13 2.59
CA LYS A 19 6.76 -14.40 1.36
C LYS A 19 7.86 -14.58 0.35
N PHE A 20 7.46 -14.91 -0.88
CA PHE A 20 8.32 -15.00 -2.05
C PHE A 20 8.03 -13.84 -3.00
N PHE A 21 9.08 -13.28 -3.60
CA PHE A 21 9.00 -12.30 -4.69
C PHE A 21 10.01 -12.69 -5.78
N SER A 22 9.58 -12.64 -7.05
CA SER A 22 10.48 -12.90 -8.18
C SER A 22 11.61 -11.87 -8.30
N ASP A 23 11.38 -10.63 -7.84
CA ASP A 23 12.37 -9.55 -7.79
C ASP A 23 12.96 -9.42 -6.37
N GLU A 24 14.25 -9.73 -6.23
CA GLU A 24 14.99 -9.60 -4.96
C GLU A 24 15.02 -8.17 -4.40
N LYS A 25 14.97 -7.15 -5.26
CA LYS A 25 14.94 -5.74 -4.84
C LYS A 25 13.69 -5.40 -4.04
N ILE A 26 12.58 -6.10 -4.30
CA ILE A 26 11.35 -5.96 -3.51
C ILE A 26 11.58 -6.49 -2.09
N VAL A 27 12.22 -7.66 -1.97
CA VAL A 27 12.57 -8.25 -0.66
C VAL A 27 13.44 -7.30 0.15
N GLU A 28 14.50 -6.78 -0.47
CA GLU A 28 15.42 -5.84 0.20
C GLU A 28 14.70 -4.58 0.70
N LYS A 29 13.89 -3.96 -0.17
CA LYS A 29 13.12 -2.76 0.19
C LYS A 29 12.15 -3.04 1.33
N ARG A 30 11.45 -4.17 1.31
CA ARG A 30 10.49 -4.55 2.35
C ARG A 30 11.19 -4.82 3.68
N VAL A 31 12.27 -5.60 3.69
CA VAL A 31 13.06 -5.86 4.89
C VAL A 31 13.65 -4.56 5.48
N LYS A 32 14.18 -3.67 4.62
CA LYS A 32 14.70 -2.37 5.05
C LYS A 32 13.60 -1.50 5.70
N LYS A 33 12.41 -1.49 5.11
CA LYS A 33 11.29 -0.67 5.61
C LYS A 33 10.86 -1.07 7.02
N THR A 34 10.85 -2.38 7.35
CA THR A 34 10.48 -2.83 8.71
C THR A 34 11.49 -2.39 9.76
N LYS A 35 12.77 -2.22 9.39
CA LYS A 35 13.81 -1.74 10.31
C LYS A 35 13.67 -0.25 10.64
N VAL A 36 13.09 0.55 9.74
CA VAL A 36 12.85 1.99 9.97
C VAL A 36 11.80 2.22 11.04
N LYS A 37 10.79 1.37 11.10
CA LYS A 37 9.67 1.46 12.05
C LYS A 37 9.42 0.09 12.70
N PRO A 38 10.31 -0.39 13.55
CA PRO A 38 10.06 -1.62 14.31
C PRO A 38 8.82 -1.42 15.18
N LYS A 39 8.08 -2.47 15.46
CA LYS A 39 6.83 -2.50 16.24
C LYS A 39 5.55 -2.13 15.48
N ILE A 40 5.60 -1.45 14.35
CA ILE A 40 4.40 -1.28 13.50
C ILE A 40 4.28 -2.37 12.44
N PHE A 41 5.38 -3.05 12.12
CA PHE A 41 5.47 -4.21 11.24
C PHE A 41 5.89 -5.46 12.01
N PRO A 42 5.62 -6.66 11.50
CA PRO A 42 6.23 -7.89 12.02
C PRO A 42 7.76 -7.78 11.99
N SER A 43 8.41 -8.41 12.96
CA SER A 43 9.86 -8.62 12.87
C SER A 43 10.17 -9.57 11.74
N VAL A 44 10.88 -9.10 10.73
CA VAL A 44 11.16 -9.85 9.50
C VAL A 44 12.53 -10.46 9.56
N GLU A 45 12.60 -11.74 9.26
CA GLU A 45 13.84 -12.48 9.06
C GLU A 45 13.99 -12.82 7.57
N ARG A 46 15.12 -12.42 6.98
CA ARG A 46 15.43 -12.75 5.58
C ARG A 46 15.94 -14.19 5.51
N CYS A 47 15.41 -14.97 4.59
CA CYS A 47 15.80 -16.36 4.39
C CYS A 47 16.27 -16.67 2.96
N GLY A 48 16.87 -15.68 2.27
CA GLY A 48 17.38 -15.82 0.91
C GLY A 48 17.23 -14.55 0.08
N LYS A 49 17.52 -14.64 -1.22
CA LYS A 49 17.40 -13.49 -2.13
C LYS A 49 15.96 -13.07 -2.35
N ASN A 50 15.11 -14.06 -2.57
CA ASN A 50 13.71 -13.88 -2.99
C ASN A 50 12.70 -14.12 -1.87
N PHE A 51 13.16 -14.42 -0.66
CA PHE A 51 12.29 -14.79 0.46
C PHE A 51 12.56 -13.94 1.69
N TYR A 52 11.50 -13.67 2.44
CA TYR A 52 11.56 -13.34 3.86
C TYR A 52 10.41 -14.00 4.59
N TRP A 53 10.55 -14.14 5.91
CA TRP A 53 9.49 -14.64 6.75
C TRP A 53 9.37 -13.85 8.04
N TYR A 54 8.23 -13.97 8.67
CA TYR A 54 7.94 -13.45 9.99
C TYR A 54 6.98 -14.37 10.73
N GLN A 55 6.96 -14.30 12.06
CA GLN A 55 6.02 -15.05 12.86
C GLN A 55 4.59 -14.62 12.57
N LEU A 56 3.70 -15.62 12.42
CA LEU A 56 2.27 -15.35 12.30
C LEU A 56 1.80 -14.62 13.56
N TRP A 57 1.34 -13.41 13.39
CA TRP A 57 0.87 -12.60 14.50
C TRP A 57 -0.59 -12.93 14.83
N ASN A 58 -0.89 -13.11 16.14
CA ASN A 58 -2.23 -13.43 16.60
C ASN A 58 -3.13 -12.20 16.64
N GLY A 59 -3.60 -11.80 15.47
CA GLY A 59 -4.52 -10.69 15.27
C GLY A 59 -5.50 -10.99 14.14
N ARG A 60 -6.60 -10.25 14.11
CA ARG A 60 -7.62 -10.35 13.07
C ARG A 60 -7.47 -9.19 12.10
N PRO A 61 -7.69 -9.39 10.79
CA PRO A 61 -7.78 -8.30 9.83
C PRO A 61 -8.86 -7.31 10.27
N LEU A 62 -8.55 -6.02 10.22
CA LEU A 62 -9.43 -4.98 10.76
C LEU A 62 -10.80 -4.97 10.10
N TYR A 63 -10.89 -5.27 8.80
CA TYR A 63 -12.18 -5.34 8.09
C TYR A 63 -13.20 -6.28 8.77
N SER A 64 -12.72 -7.31 9.49
CA SER A 64 -13.56 -8.31 10.15
C SER A 64 -14.02 -7.92 11.57
N CYS A 65 -13.48 -6.84 12.13
CA CYS A 65 -13.73 -6.47 13.53
C CYS A 65 -13.83 -4.97 13.78
N VAL A 66 -13.79 -4.14 12.74
CA VAL A 66 -13.84 -2.69 12.87
C VAL A 66 -15.19 -2.23 13.46
N THR A 67 -15.09 -1.31 14.40
CA THR A 67 -16.21 -0.53 14.95
C THR A 67 -15.82 0.95 14.91
N PRO A 68 -16.76 1.90 15.06
CA PRO A 68 -16.42 3.32 15.13
C PRO A 68 -15.38 3.64 16.23
N ALA A 69 -15.50 3.03 17.40
CA ALA A 69 -14.56 3.19 18.50
C ALA A 69 -13.18 2.65 18.14
N LEU A 70 -13.10 1.45 17.55
CA LEU A 70 -11.83 0.86 17.11
C LEU A 70 -11.21 1.66 15.98
N PHE A 71 -11.99 2.20 15.06
CA PHE A 71 -11.51 3.07 14.00
C PHE A 71 -10.90 4.37 14.56
N LYS A 72 -11.57 5.02 15.51
CA LYS A 72 -11.00 6.19 16.20
C LYS A 72 -9.67 5.85 16.89
N LYS A 73 -9.59 4.69 17.54
CA LYS A 73 -8.35 4.19 18.15
C LYS A 73 -7.25 3.98 17.11
N LEU A 74 -7.59 3.39 15.95
CA LEU A 74 -6.67 3.23 14.84
C LEU A 74 -6.11 4.57 14.37
N LEU A 75 -6.96 5.58 14.14
CA LEU A 75 -6.51 6.89 13.68
C LEU A 75 -5.51 7.51 14.67
N ASN A 76 -5.81 7.45 15.97
CA ASN A 76 -4.87 7.92 17.00
C ASN A 76 -3.56 7.13 17.02
N TRP A 77 -3.60 5.83 16.75
CA TRP A 77 -2.40 5.00 16.67
C TRP A 77 -1.59 5.31 15.41
N LEU A 78 -2.23 5.51 14.27
CA LEU A 78 -1.58 5.89 13.02
C LEU A 78 -0.87 7.25 13.17
N ASP A 79 -1.56 8.23 13.74
CA ASP A 79 -1.00 9.56 13.98
C ASP A 79 0.27 9.50 14.84
N LYS A 80 0.21 8.77 15.96
CA LYS A 80 1.32 8.70 16.92
C LYS A 80 2.47 7.79 16.48
N LYS A 81 2.21 6.72 15.72
CA LYS A 81 3.20 5.67 15.46
C LYS A 81 3.62 5.57 14.00
N VAL A 82 2.73 5.87 13.06
CA VAL A 82 2.97 5.67 11.64
C VAL A 82 3.26 6.99 10.93
N TRP A 83 2.37 7.95 10.99
CA TRP A 83 2.46 9.22 10.26
C TRP A 83 3.42 10.20 10.95
N THR A 84 4.67 9.78 11.09
CA THR A 84 5.69 10.66 11.66
C THR A 84 6.32 11.50 10.57
N ASN A 85 6.50 12.79 10.86
CA ASN A 85 7.16 13.71 9.95
C ASN A 85 8.58 13.26 9.61
N VAL A 86 8.94 13.45 8.36
CA VAL A 86 10.29 13.20 7.83
C VAL A 86 10.81 14.54 7.31
N ASN A 87 12.05 14.87 7.60
CA ASN A 87 12.65 16.08 7.07
C ASN A 87 13.11 15.84 5.63
N LEU A 88 12.40 16.44 4.67
CA LEU A 88 12.72 16.39 3.24
C LEU A 88 12.61 17.81 2.68
N ASP A 89 13.46 18.14 1.73
CA ASP A 89 13.34 19.40 0.98
C ASP A 89 12.13 19.39 0.03
N SER A 90 11.66 20.56 -0.35
CA SER A 90 10.46 20.72 -1.18
C SER A 90 10.58 20.05 -2.54
N THR A 91 11.76 20.11 -3.17
CA THR A 91 12.02 19.51 -4.48
C THR A 91 11.92 17.97 -4.42
N THR A 92 12.49 17.38 -3.37
CA THR A 92 12.37 15.94 -3.13
C THR A 92 10.92 15.52 -2.92
N ILE A 93 10.15 16.29 -2.13
CA ILE A 93 8.71 16.02 -1.92
C ILE A 93 7.95 16.11 -3.23
N GLU A 94 8.16 17.17 -4.01
CA GLU A 94 7.51 17.35 -5.30
C GLU A 94 7.77 16.18 -6.23
N ASN A 95 9.03 15.74 -6.36
CA ASN A 95 9.39 14.60 -7.19
C ASN A 95 8.75 13.29 -6.72
N LEU A 96 8.75 13.02 -5.43
CA LEU A 96 8.11 11.83 -4.85
C LEU A 96 6.60 11.82 -5.09
N CYS A 97 5.94 12.95 -4.89
CA CYS A 97 4.51 13.10 -5.15
C CYS A 97 4.20 12.94 -6.65
N LYS A 98 5.00 13.55 -7.53
CA LYS A 98 4.86 13.42 -8.99
C LYS A 98 5.02 11.96 -9.43
N ASP A 99 5.99 11.24 -8.89
CA ASP A 99 6.19 9.82 -9.18
C ASP A 99 5.00 8.99 -8.69
N PHE A 100 4.52 9.26 -7.50
CA PHE A 100 3.44 8.50 -6.88
C PHE A 100 2.08 8.75 -7.53
N TYR A 101 1.70 10.01 -7.73
CA TYR A 101 0.37 10.36 -8.25
C TYR A 101 0.32 10.35 -9.77
N TYR A 102 1.25 11.03 -10.44
CA TYR A 102 1.20 11.20 -11.89
C TYR A 102 1.81 10.03 -12.65
N LYS A 103 3.12 9.78 -12.48
CA LYS A 103 3.82 8.76 -13.28
C LYS A 103 3.26 7.37 -13.08
N LYS A 104 2.94 6.99 -11.84
CA LYS A 104 2.34 5.69 -11.53
C LYS A 104 0.95 5.54 -12.14
N THR A 105 0.12 6.58 -12.12
CA THR A 105 -1.20 6.57 -12.75
C THR A 105 -1.10 6.42 -14.25
N MET A 106 -0.26 7.25 -14.90
CA MET A 106 -0.07 7.21 -16.35
C MET A 106 0.49 5.86 -16.82
N SER A 107 1.47 5.30 -16.10
CA SER A 107 2.03 4.00 -16.45
C SER A 107 1.01 2.86 -16.32
N ARG A 108 0.13 2.89 -15.31
CA ARG A 108 -0.94 1.90 -15.13
C ARG A 108 -2.01 2.00 -16.23
N ILE A 109 -2.40 3.21 -16.61
CA ILE A 109 -3.33 3.43 -17.72
C ILE A 109 -2.72 2.94 -19.03
N SER A 110 -1.45 3.25 -19.27
CA SER A 110 -0.72 2.79 -20.46
C SER A 110 -0.65 1.26 -20.53
N LEU A 111 -0.32 0.62 -19.41
CA LEU A 111 -0.28 -0.85 -19.30
C LEU A 111 -1.67 -1.45 -19.56
N PHE A 112 -2.71 -0.90 -18.92
CA PHE A 112 -4.09 -1.35 -19.12
C PHE A 112 -4.51 -1.27 -20.58
N LYS A 113 -4.23 -0.15 -21.26
CA LYS A 113 -4.53 0.01 -22.70
C LYS A 113 -3.78 -1.00 -23.56
N LYS A 114 -2.52 -1.28 -23.23
CA LYS A 114 -1.69 -2.28 -23.92
C LYS A 114 -2.24 -3.70 -23.75
N GLU A 115 -2.66 -4.05 -22.55
CA GLU A 115 -3.19 -5.39 -22.25
C GLU A 115 -4.63 -5.59 -22.72
N ASN A 116 -5.37 -4.48 -22.93
CA ASN A 116 -6.77 -4.50 -23.34
C ASN A 116 -7.02 -3.60 -24.57
N PRO A 117 -6.43 -3.91 -25.74
CA PRO A 117 -6.48 -3.01 -26.90
C PRO A 117 -7.90 -2.77 -27.43
N ASN A 118 -8.82 -3.72 -27.22
CA ASN A 118 -10.21 -3.65 -27.67
C ASN A 118 -11.16 -3.03 -26.63
N PHE A 119 -10.64 -2.65 -25.44
CA PHE A 119 -11.48 -2.07 -24.38
C PHE A 119 -11.93 -0.66 -24.78
N LYS A 120 -13.23 -0.45 -24.74
CA LYS A 120 -13.85 0.88 -24.99
C LYS A 120 -14.28 1.45 -23.65
N PHE A 121 -13.73 2.61 -23.31
CA PHE A 121 -14.18 3.34 -22.12
C PHE A 121 -15.64 3.74 -22.26
N PRO A 122 -16.45 3.56 -21.21
CA PRO A 122 -17.86 3.91 -21.26
C PRO A 122 -18.04 5.43 -21.44
N LYS A 123 -19.04 5.83 -22.21
CA LYS A 123 -19.43 7.24 -22.36
C LYS A 123 -20.48 7.66 -21.33
N ILE A 124 -21.13 6.69 -20.69
CA ILE A 124 -22.15 6.91 -19.68
C ILE A 124 -21.84 6.04 -18.47
N VAL A 125 -21.84 6.62 -17.27
CA VAL A 125 -21.68 5.93 -15.99
C VAL A 125 -22.79 6.40 -15.07
N ASN A 126 -23.56 5.47 -14.51
CA ASN A 126 -24.70 5.76 -13.63
C ASN A 126 -25.69 6.77 -14.24
N GLY A 127 -25.99 6.64 -15.54
CA GLY A 127 -26.89 7.53 -16.27
C GLY A 127 -26.33 8.91 -16.63
N LYS A 128 -25.09 9.21 -16.26
CA LYS A 128 -24.44 10.49 -16.58
C LYS A 128 -23.42 10.34 -17.68
N SER A 129 -23.44 11.25 -18.67
CA SER A 129 -22.40 11.33 -19.68
C SER A 129 -21.07 11.73 -19.03
N ILE A 130 -20.01 11.02 -19.40
CA ILE A 130 -18.65 11.29 -18.92
C ILE A 130 -17.73 11.66 -20.08
N PRO A 131 -16.80 12.60 -19.89
CA PRO A 131 -15.79 12.93 -20.88
C PRO A 131 -14.90 11.73 -21.22
N PRO A 132 -14.22 11.73 -22.37
CA PRO A 132 -13.16 10.77 -22.67
C PRO A 132 -12.07 10.78 -21.58
N LEU A 133 -11.41 9.64 -21.40
CA LEU A 133 -10.37 9.46 -20.35
C LEU A 133 -9.29 10.56 -20.42
N GLU A 134 -8.86 10.90 -21.61
CA GLU A 134 -7.83 11.94 -21.83
C GLU A 134 -8.30 13.29 -21.25
N LYS A 135 -9.53 13.71 -21.55
CA LYS A 135 -10.11 14.93 -20.98
C LYS A 135 -10.25 14.88 -19.46
N LEU A 136 -10.58 13.72 -18.90
CA LEU A 136 -10.63 13.55 -17.44
C LEU A 136 -9.24 13.71 -16.81
N LEU A 137 -8.21 13.15 -17.44
CA LEU A 137 -6.83 13.28 -16.96
C LEU A 137 -6.31 14.71 -17.06
N ASP A 138 -6.67 15.44 -18.12
CA ASP A 138 -6.30 16.85 -18.31
C ASP A 138 -6.99 17.79 -17.28
N GLN A 139 -8.16 17.40 -16.77
CA GLN A 139 -8.88 18.15 -15.74
C GLN A 139 -8.32 17.96 -14.33
N ILE A 140 -7.47 16.97 -14.12
CA ILE A 140 -6.85 16.75 -12.80
C ILE A 140 -5.83 17.85 -12.53
N PRO A 141 -5.95 18.59 -11.43
CA PRO A 141 -4.98 19.61 -11.07
C PRO A 141 -3.71 18.96 -10.50
N TRP A 142 -2.93 18.30 -11.34
CA TRP A 142 -1.75 17.52 -10.95
C TRP A 142 -0.77 18.29 -10.07
N SER A 143 -0.57 19.59 -10.34
CA SER A 143 0.32 20.43 -9.55
C SER A 143 -0.09 20.52 -8.08
N ARG A 144 -1.38 20.46 -7.78
CA ARG A 144 -1.89 20.43 -6.40
C ARG A 144 -1.55 19.14 -5.66
N LEU A 145 -1.29 18.07 -6.39
CA LEU A 145 -0.92 16.77 -5.83
C LEU A 145 0.59 16.60 -5.64
N PHE A 146 1.40 17.56 -6.13
CA PHE A 146 2.85 17.51 -6.02
C PHE A 146 3.37 18.14 -4.73
N THR A 147 2.49 18.57 -3.86
CA THR A 147 2.82 19.12 -2.54
C THR A 147 2.27 18.22 -1.45
N GLY A 148 2.87 18.24 -0.27
CA GLY A 148 2.40 17.45 0.87
C GLY A 148 3.29 17.63 2.10
N ILE A 149 2.81 17.12 3.22
CA ILE A 149 3.60 17.01 4.45
C ILE A 149 4.38 15.70 4.37
N PRO A 150 5.73 15.75 4.33
CA PRO A 150 6.52 14.54 4.24
C PRO A 150 6.36 13.70 5.51
N SER A 151 5.78 12.53 5.34
CA SER A 151 5.50 11.62 6.43
C SER A 151 5.85 10.19 6.05
N PHE A 152 6.17 9.37 7.04
CA PHE A 152 6.25 7.94 6.80
C PHE A 152 4.86 7.39 6.46
N ILE A 153 4.75 6.65 5.37
CA ILE A 153 3.49 6.04 4.93
C ILE A 153 3.63 4.53 4.73
N HIS A 154 2.55 3.80 4.94
CA HIS A 154 2.48 2.37 4.64
C HIS A 154 2.58 2.10 3.12
N GLY A 155 1.87 2.88 2.32
CA GLY A 155 1.84 2.76 0.86
C GLY A 155 0.63 1.98 0.32
N ASP A 156 0.00 1.13 1.15
CA ASP A 156 -1.23 0.39 0.84
C ASP A 156 -2.04 0.15 2.12
N LEU A 157 -2.44 1.25 2.77
CA LEU A 157 -3.12 1.20 4.06
C LEU A 157 -4.63 0.94 3.87
N GLN A 158 -4.98 -0.32 3.76
CA GLN A 158 -6.37 -0.80 3.70
C GLN A 158 -6.64 -1.74 4.88
N PHE A 159 -7.91 -1.91 5.27
CA PHE A 159 -8.28 -2.65 6.49
C PHE A 159 -7.84 -4.12 6.50
N GLN A 160 -7.65 -4.73 5.34
CA GLN A 160 -7.10 -6.08 5.24
C GLN A 160 -5.59 -6.15 5.53
N ASN A 161 -4.88 -5.03 5.39
CA ASN A 161 -3.45 -4.92 5.67
C ASN A 161 -3.16 -4.42 7.09
N ILE A 162 -4.20 -4.29 7.92
CA ILE A 162 -4.11 -3.91 9.32
C ILE A 162 -4.64 -5.06 10.16
N LEU A 163 -3.80 -5.61 11.01
CA LEU A 163 -4.20 -6.60 12.00
C LEU A 163 -4.46 -5.92 13.33
N TYR A 164 -5.48 -6.39 14.07
CA TYR A 164 -5.76 -5.98 15.43
C TYR A 164 -5.81 -7.18 16.35
N SER A 165 -5.06 -7.14 17.43
CA SER A 165 -5.10 -8.12 18.51
C SER A 165 -5.88 -7.58 19.69
N ARG A 166 -7.05 -8.17 19.94
CA ARG A 166 -7.88 -7.79 21.10
C ARG A 166 -7.17 -8.12 22.42
N LYS A 167 -6.37 -9.19 22.45
CA LYS A 167 -5.63 -9.63 23.64
C LYS A 167 -4.53 -8.65 24.03
N LEU A 168 -3.80 -8.14 23.04
CA LEU A 168 -2.68 -7.20 23.25
C LEU A 168 -3.15 -5.75 23.20
N ASP A 169 -4.36 -5.51 22.68
CA ASP A 169 -4.91 -4.20 22.38
C ASP A 169 -4.02 -3.37 21.44
N GLU A 170 -3.42 -4.03 20.44
CA GLU A 170 -2.42 -3.48 19.54
C GLU A 170 -2.80 -3.68 18.08
N PHE A 171 -2.25 -2.79 17.21
CA PHE A 171 -2.31 -2.92 15.76
C PHE A 171 -0.95 -3.33 15.21
N LEU A 172 -0.99 -4.06 14.09
CA LEU A 172 0.18 -4.43 13.30
C LEU A 172 -0.14 -4.23 11.81
N LEU A 173 0.79 -3.67 11.06
CA LEU A 173 0.65 -3.48 9.62
C LEU A 173 1.34 -4.62 8.87
N ILE A 174 0.68 -5.14 7.84
CA ILE A 174 1.21 -6.16 6.94
C ILE A 174 1.13 -5.66 5.49
N ASP A 175 1.84 -6.31 4.57
CA ASP A 175 1.81 -5.99 3.14
C ASP A 175 2.30 -4.55 2.77
N TRP A 176 3.35 -4.12 3.44
CA TRP A 176 3.98 -2.82 3.26
C TRP A 176 4.81 -2.68 1.97
#